data_f0aa4ed3251c3a6601b841bf0395276b
#
_entry.id   f0aa4ed3251c3a6601b841bf0395276b
#
_cell.length_a   1.000
_cell.length_b   1.000
_cell.length_c   1.000
_cell.angle_alpha   90.00
_cell.angle_beta   90.00
_cell.angle_gamma   90.00
#
_symmetry.space_group_name_H-M   'P 1'
#
loop_
_entity.id
_entity.type
_entity.pdbx_description
1 polymer ?
#
loop_
_entity_poly.entity_id
_entity_poly.type
_entity_poly.pdbx_seq_one_letter_code
_entity_poly.pdbx_strand_id
1 'polypeptide(L)'
;MGGCSAVPGLCRSPHEGSATVCETDHLEPSGMSRRNLMGLLGAAGAGLAVAPVLTSDPALAAATDLALDPKTLPADPINYEPPTTLAADSPAKDSAISWIDRNSHRIVGLNDRIWEFAEPSLAEWNSSWAEADFLRANGFTIEWGSGGMPTAFVATFSNGTGKPVIGFSGEYDALPGLSQEKGNPQHSPLVYHHDPYAPTYGFGHGCGHNALGAAAAGAAAATAAAMRARNLDGTIKFFGSTAEEQLVGKSVAVRAGVYKGLDAFVDWHPGSSNSTSWASSNAMYSIAFHFLGTDGHGGSPLATRATQDAVTAMGMLTEYQRESDHAHTARVHYAIRQSGQAPNVFPTLSSIWYFAREGSPARAKVLMDKIIKCGEAAAMATGTRMQYRIMGGVWNKLGNKRGTELMNANMLQVGAPTFSAEDQAFGKALQRSNGSAETGFASTISELRPPATVFMGGGSTDVADISWQVPTIQMGTAHQPDGTKNHSWHHTATGAHHAGHVTTLAAAKYLAATTVDLLTQPTVVAEMKDEFARRTAKIKWKSMLPDDYQLPLYEPPKWFLQRTGQAWPPPGVTWPPKRIVSTETAPDLGPALPPANLPPLE
;
A
#
# COMPACT_ATOMS: atom_id res chain seq x y z
N MET A 1 58.93 -3.36 -33.64
CA MET A 1 59.23 -4.78 -33.75
C MET A 1 58.05 -5.47 -33.17
N GLY A 2 57.19 -5.93 -33.88
CA GLY A 2 57.00 -7.14 -34.69
C GLY A 2 56.17 -8.09 -33.88
N GLY A 3 55.18 -8.73 -34.28
CA GLY A 3 54.51 -8.89 -35.54
C GLY A 3 53.15 -9.55 -35.39
N CYS A 4 52.38 -9.30 -36.37
CA CYS A 4 51.09 -9.94 -36.70
C CYS A 4 51.18 -11.45 -36.85
N SER A 5 50.10 -12.17 -36.60
CA SER A 5 49.65 -13.15 -37.60
C SER A 5 48.17 -13.38 -37.50
N ALA A 6 47.55 -13.11 -38.61
CA ALA A 6 46.16 -13.33 -38.92
C ALA A 6 46.02 -14.63 -39.72
N VAL A 7 44.76 -15.17 -39.74
CA VAL A 7 44.00 -15.61 -40.92
C VAL A 7 44.04 -17.11 -41.26
N PRO A 8 43.16 -17.66 -42.11
CA PRO A 8 41.85 -17.32 -42.68
C PRO A 8 40.82 -18.46 -42.55
N GLY A 9 39.55 -18.32 -42.75
CA GLY A 9 38.77 -17.95 -43.92
C GLY A 9 38.18 -19.15 -44.64
N LEU A 10 36.96 -19.01 -45.14
CA LEU A 10 36.30 -19.51 -46.33
C LEU A 10 34.82 -19.81 -46.03
N CYS A 11 33.94 -19.05 -46.51
CA CYS A 11 33.33 -18.83 -47.83
C CYS A 11 32.23 -19.83 -48.21
N ARG A 12 31.04 -19.25 -48.40
CA ARG A 12 30.00 -19.38 -49.43
C ARG A 12 29.06 -20.59 -49.48
N SER A 13 27.84 -20.38 -49.21
CA SER A 13 26.54 -20.39 -50.00
C SER A 13 26.50 -21.14 -51.33
N PRO A 14 25.31 -21.27 -52.00
CA PRO A 14 23.90 -21.44 -51.62
C PRO A 14 23.26 -22.65 -52.37
N HIS A 15 22.10 -23.11 -51.95
CA HIS A 15 21.17 -23.78 -52.89
C HIS A 15 19.72 -23.58 -52.48
N GLU A 16 18.96 -23.09 -53.42
CA GLU A 16 17.51 -23.01 -53.47
C GLU A 16 16.89 -24.41 -53.45
N GLY A 17 15.76 -24.53 -52.78
CA GLY A 17 14.93 -25.72 -52.81
C GLY A 17 13.51 -25.37 -52.37
N SER A 18 12.64 -25.22 -53.35
CA SER A 18 11.20 -25.03 -53.26
C SER A 18 10.55 -26.06 -52.36
N ALA A 19 9.75 -25.63 -51.37
CA ALA A 19 8.79 -26.47 -50.69
C ALA A 19 7.37 -25.96 -50.94
N THR A 20 6.61 -26.79 -51.55
CA THR A 20 5.20 -26.73 -51.88
C THR A 20 4.33 -26.37 -50.67
N VAL A 21 3.44 -25.41 -50.90
CA VAL A 21 2.36 -25.05 -49.98
C VAL A 21 1.29 -26.15 -50.05
N CYS A 22 0.96 -26.78 -48.95
CA CYS A 22 -0.29 -27.52 -48.78
C CYS A 22 -1.37 -26.55 -48.32
N GLU A 23 -2.33 -26.28 -49.17
CA GLU A 23 -3.62 -25.68 -48.86
C GLU A 23 -4.38 -26.62 -47.91
N THR A 24 -4.76 -26.15 -46.76
CA THR A 24 -5.82 -26.77 -45.95
C THR A 24 -7.05 -25.87 -45.98
N ASP A 25 -8.12 -26.45 -46.43
CA ASP A 25 -9.44 -25.88 -46.58
C ASP A 25 -9.94 -25.13 -45.35
N HIS A 26 -10.37 -23.90 -45.57
CA HIS A 26 -11.17 -23.11 -44.65
C HIS A 26 -12.63 -23.64 -44.65
N LEU A 27 -13.04 -24.27 -43.59
CA LEU A 27 -14.45 -24.37 -43.22
C LEU A 27 -14.81 -23.22 -42.30
N GLU A 28 -15.49 -22.22 -42.84
CA GLU A 28 -16.16 -21.17 -42.10
C GLU A 28 -17.35 -21.74 -41.32
N PRO A 29 -17.52 -21.47 -40.00
CA PRO A 29 -18.81 -21.68 -39.36
C PRO A 29 -19.71 -20.47 -39.64
N SER A 30 -20.81 -20.73 -40.30
CA SER A 30 -21.91 -19.80 -40.57
C SER A 30 -22.36 -19.00 -39.35
N GLY A 31 -22.50 -17.70 -39.55
CA GLY A 31 -22.86 -16.72 -38.55
C GLY A 31 -24.19 -16.96 -37.86
N MET A 32 -24.17 -16.84 -36.55
CA MET A 32 -25.34 -16.53 -35.73
C MET A 32 -25.25 -15.08 -35.22
N SER A 33 -26.16 -14.27 -35.74
CA SER A 33 -26.31 -12.86 -35.37
C SER A 33 -26.67 -12.71 -33.90
N ARG A 34 -26.06 -11.74 -33.22
CA ARG A 34 -26.33 -11.35 -31.80
C ARG A 34 -27.79 -10.99 -31.51
N ARG A 35 -28.67 -10.94 -32.49
CA ARG A 35 -30.10 -10.69 -32.34
C ARG A 35 -30.93 -11.93 -32.00
N ASN A 36 -30.44 -13.14 -32.19
CA ASN A 36 -31.19 -14.37 -31.94
C ASN A 36 -30.94 -14.99 -30.54
N LEU A 37 -30.05 -14.41 -29.72
CA LEU A 37 -29.80 -14.89 -28.34
C LEU A 37 -30.72 -14.25 -27.31
N MET A 38 -31.49 -13.21 -27.64
CA MET A 38 -32.47 -12.58 -26.74
C MET A 38 -33.90 -13.09 -26.90
N GLY A 39 -34.14 -14.05 -27.79
CA GLY A 39 -35.50 -14.58 -28.08
C GLY A 39 -35.84 -15.89 -27.35
N LEU A 40 -34.95 -16.50 -26.59
CA LEU A 40 -35.17 -17.82 -25.98
C LEU A 40 -35.27 -17.85 -24.44
N LEU A 41 -35.41 -16.68 -23.80
CA LEU A 41 -35.61 -16.58 -22.33
C LEU A 41 -37.02 -16.11 -21.93
N GLY A 42 -37.99 -16.34 -22.78
CA GLY A 42 -39.37 -15.97 -22.52
C GLY A 42 -40.34 -17.14 -22.72
N ALA A 43 -40.32 -18.17 -21.91
CA ALA A 43 -41.47 -19.05 -21.58
C ALA A 43 -41.00 -20.34 -20.88
N ALA A 44 -40.90 -20.34 -19.57
CA ALA A 44 -41.17 -21.49 -18.70
C ALA A 44 -41.18 -20.99 -17.25
N GLY A 45 -42.30 -20.49 -16.83
CA GLY A 45 -42.62 -20.32 -15.41
C GLY A 45 -42.90 -21.70 -14.80
N ALA A 46 -41.97 -22.22 -14.04
CA ALA A 46 -42.22 -23.26 -13.06
C ALA A 46 -41.20 -23.03 -11.92
N GLY A 47 -41.72 -22.66 -10.77
CA GLY A 47 -40.96 -22.37 -9.58
C GLY A 47 -40.13 -23.56 -9.12
N LEU A 48 -38.84 -23.41 -9.22
CA LEU A 48 -37.89 -24.12 -8.35
C LEU A 48 -37.41 -23.08 -7.33
N ALA A 49 -37.99 -23.17 -6.14
CA ALA A 49 -37.44 -22.54 -4.97
C ALA A 49 -36.05 -23.15 -4.74
N VAL A 50 -35.02 -22.49 -5.24
CA VAL A 50 -33.66 -22.71 -4.78
C VAL A 50 -33.64 -22.16 -3.37
N ALA A 51 -33.82 -23.03 -2.39
CA ALA A 51 -33.49 -22.71 -1.01
C ALA A 51 -32.02 -22.32 -1.00
N PRO A 52 -31.66 -21.15 -0.44
CA PRO A 52 -30.26 -20.84 -0.24
C PRO A 52 -29.69 -21.87 0.72
N VAL A 53 -28.79 -22.71 0.25
CA VAL A 53 -27.87 -23.43 1.13
C VAL A 53 -26.94 -22.36 1.69
N LEU A 54 -27.46 -21.56 2.60
CA LEU A 54 -26.66 -20.77 3.52
C LEU A 54 -26.03 -21.77 4.47
N THR A 55 -24.80 -22.06 4.26
CA THR A 55 -23.96 -22.71 5.26
C THR A 55 -24.12 -21.93 6.56
N SER A 56 -24.62 -22.59 7.58
CA SER A 56 -24.78 -22.06 8.93
C SER A 56 -23.42 -21.96 9.60
N ASP A 57 -22.49 -21.19 9.02
CA ASP A 57 -21.27 -20.80 9.72
C ASP A 57 -21.59 -19.56 10.55
N PRO A 58 -21.70 -19.67 11.89
CA PRO A 58 -22.02 -18.55 12.75
C PRO A 58 -20.99 -17.41 12.66
N ALA A 59 -19.75 -17.72 12.22
CA ALA A 59 -18.72 -16.70 11.97
C ALA A 59 -19.04 -15.85 10.72
N LEU A 60 -19.64 -16.45 9.69
CA LEU A 60 -20.03 -15.71 8.48
C LEU A 60 -21.28 -14.85 8.74
N ALA A 61 -22.24 -15.32 9.54
CA ALA A 61 -23.40 -14.55 9.97
C ALA A 61 -22.99 -13.36 10.86
N ALA A 62 -22.06 -13.58 11.82
CA ALA A 62 -21.52 -12.49 12.64
C ALA A 62 -20.68 -11.48 11.84
N ALA A 63 -20.05 -11.92 10.74
CA ALA A 63 -19.30 -11.05 9.86
C ALA A 63 -20.18 -10.13 9.01
N THR A 64 -21.41 -10.55 8.70
CA THR A 64 -22.39 -9.72 8.00
C THR A 64 -22.99 -8.62 8.89
N ASP A 65 -23.08 -8.85 10.20
CA ASP A 65 -23.58 -7.86 11.16
C ASP A 65 -22.57 -6.74 11.48
N LEU A 66 -21.27 -6.97 11.19
CA LEU A 66 -20.21 -5.97 11.34
C LEU A 66 -19.90 -5.22 10.04
N ALA A 67 -20.41 -5.67 8.90
CA ALA A 67 -20.38 -4.86 7.69
C ALA A 67 -21.25 -3.62 7.96
N LEU A 68 -20.72 -2.42 7.72
CA LEU A 68 -21.55 -1.25 7.54
C LEU A 68 -22.59 -1.62 6.48
N ASP A 69 -23.84 -1.88 6.89
CA ASP A 69 -24.91 -2.16 5.95
C ASP A 69 -24.94 -0.96 4.97
N PRO A 70 -24.67 -1.16 3.68
CA PRO A 70 -24.77 -0.08 2.70
C PRO A 70 -26.12 0.62 2.73
N LYS A 71 -27.16 -0.04 3.27
CA LYS A 71 -28.50 0.52 3.47
C LYS A 71 -28.59 1.47 4.66
N THR A 72 -27.63 1.46 5.59
CA THR A 72 -27.59 2.40 6.73
C THR A 72 -26.86 3.71 6.42
N LEU A 73 -26.13 3.77 5.32
CA LEU A 73 -25.66 5.03 4.76
C LEU A 73 -26.83 5.58 3.93
N PRO A 74 -27.32 6.82 4.19
CA PRO A 74 -28.32 7.42 3.34
C PRO A 74 -27.82 7.34 1.90
N ALA A 75 -28.60 6.76 0.99
CA ALA A 75 -28.31 6.77 -0.43
C ALA A 75 -28.21 8.24 -0.84
N ASP A 76 -27.02 8.69 -1.22
CA ASP A 76 -26.88 10.02 -1.79
C ASP A 76 -27.65 10.05 -3.11
N PRO A 77 -28.39 11.14 -3.41
CA PRO A 77 -29.18 11.24 -4.61
C PRO A 77 -28.31 11.09 -5.86
N ILE A 78 -28.88 10.51 -6.90
CA ILE A 78 -28.22 10.27 -8.21
C ILE A 78 -27.67 11.58 -8.80
N ASN A 79 -28.26 12.73 -8.44
CA ASN A 79 -27.84 14.08 -8.83
C ASN A 79 -27.16 14.78 -7.64
N TYR A 80 -26.01 14.28 -7.22
CA TYR A 80 -25.21 14.92 -6.18
C TYR A 80 -24.42 16.09 -6.77
N GLU A 81 -24.67 17.29 -6.27
CA GLU A 81 -23.88 18.50 -6.56
C GLU A 81 -23.08 18.86 -5.30
N PRO A 82 -21.75 18.78 -5.33
CA PRO A 82 -20.93 19.17 -4.18
C PRO A 82 -21.04 20.68 -3.97
N PRO A 83 -21.16 21.14 -2.70
CA PRO A 83 -21.22 22.57 -2.41
C PRO A 83 -19.85 23.23 -2.71
N THR A 84 -19.79 24.07 -3.74
CA THR A 84 -18.58 24.78 -4.16
C THR A 84 -18.24 25.98 -3.27
N THR A 85 -19.21 26.46 -2.48
CA THR A 85 -19.07 27.64 -1.60
C THR A 85 -18.41 27.34 -0.23
N LEU A 86 -18.00 26.07 0.01
CA LEU A 86 -17.35 25.67 1.28
C LEU A 86 -15.96 26.28 1.44
N ALA A 87 -15.21 26.40 0.34
CA ALA A 87 -13.90 27.02 0.37
C ALA A 87 -14.04 28.53 0.44
N ALA A 88 -13.61 29.12 1.54
CA ALA A 88 -13.61 30.58 1.69
C ALA A 88 -12.33 31.19 1.12
N ASP A 89 -12.45 32.28 0.36
CA ASP A 89 -11.29 33.13 0.06
C ASP A 89 -10.81 33.80 1.36
N SER A 90 -9.54 33.72 1.64
CA SER A 90 -8.99 34.35 2.83
C SER A 90 -7.52 34.73 2.69
N PRO A 91 -7.12 35.88 3.28
CA PRO A 91 -5.72 36.27 3.32
C PRO A 91 -4.81 35.24 4.01
N ALA A 92 -5.38 34.34 4.81
CA ALA A 92 -4.64 33.26 5.45
C ALA A 92 -4.28 32.15 4.46
N LYS A 93 -5.22 31.75 3.58
CA LYS A 93 -4.94 30.83 2.47
C LYS A 93 -3.89 31.38 1.53
N ASP A 94 -4.02 32.68 1.13
CA ASP A 94 -3.04 33.35 0.28
C ASP A 94 -1.66 33.32 0.92
N SER A 95 -1.59 33.53 2.24
CA SER A 95 -0.34 33.46 2.99
C SER A 95 0.29 32.07 2.96
N ALA A 96 -0.51 31.01 3.12
CA ALA A 96 -0.06 29.62 3.08
C ALA A 96 0.40 29.21 1.66
N ILE A 97 -0.41 29.49 0.64
CA ILE A 97 -0.10 29.18 -0.76
C ILE A 97 1.16 29.92 -1.20
N SER A 98 1.25 31.23 -0.93
CA SER A 98 2.43 32.04 -1.26
C SER A 98 3.68 31.56 -0.50
N TRP A 99 3.53 31.02 0.71
CA TRP A 99 4.66 30.43 1.43
C TRP A 99 5.17 29.18 0.69
N ILE A 100 4.28 28.31 0.22
CA ILE A 100 4.65 27.11 -0.57
C ILE A 100 5.39 27.53 -1.84
N ASP A 101 4.88 28.51 -2.58
CA ASP A 101 5.51 28.99 -3.81
C ASP A 101 6.94 29.51 -3.56
N ARG A 102 7.13 30.34 -2.53
CA ARG A 102 8.47 30.86 -2.17
C ARG A 102 9.42 29.80 -1.63
N ASN A 103 8.91 28.71 -1.05
CA ASN A 103 9.71 27.62 -0.48
C ASN A 103 9.63 26.33 -1.30
N SER A 104 9.14 26.39 -2.54
CA SER A 104 8.99 25.22 -3.42
C SER A 104 10.27 24.42 -3.55
N HIS A 105 11.41 25.08 -3.71
CA HIS A 105 12.73 24.45 -3.80
C HIS A 105 13.10 23.64 -2.54
N ARG A 106 12.64 24.05 -1.34
CA ARG A 106 12.90 23.33 -0.08
C ARG A 106 12.01 22.09 0.04
N ILE A 107 10.76 22.17 -0.41
CA ILE A 107 9.81 21.04 -0.44
C ILE A 107 10.28 20.01 -1.46
N VAL A 108 10.62 20.45 -2.67
CA VAL A 108 11.19 19.60 -3.71
C VAL A 108 12.51 18.96 -3.26
N GLY A 109 13.39 19.73 -2.61
CA GLY A 109 14.63 19.18 -2.06
C GLY A 109 14.43 18.14 -0.96
N LEU A 110 13.34 18.23 -0.16
CA LEU A 110 12.96 17.19 0.79
C LEU A 110 12.45 15.94 0.05
N ASN A 111 11.56 16.11 -0.93
CA ASN A 111 11.07 15.05 -1.80
C ASN A 111 12.22 14.25 -2.42
N ASP A 112 13.18 14.94 -3.04
CA ASP A 112 14.29 14.30 -3.76
C ASP A 112 15.22 13.54 -2.81
N ARG A 113 15.50 14.09 -1.62
CA ARG A 113 16.31 13.39 -0.61
C ARG A 113 15.64 12.11 -0.12
N ILE A 114 14.35 12.15 0.19
CA ILE A 114 13.62 10.94 0.61
C ILE A 114 13.60 9.93 -0.53
N TRP A 115 13.39 10.38 -1.77
CA TRP A 115 13.46 9.53 -2.95
C TRP A 115 14.83 8.84 -3.11
N GLU A 116 15.92 9.55 -2.87
CA GLU A 116 17.29 9.02 -2.95
C GLU A 116 17.61 8.04 -1.81
N PHE A 117 17.06 8.26 -0.62
CA PHE A 117 17.29 7.36 0.52
C PHE A 117 16.60 6.01 0.30
N ALA A 118 15.40 5.98 -0.23
CA ALA A 118 14.63 4.77 -0.56
C ALA A 118 14.74 3.68 0.52
N GLU A 119 14.43 4.03 1.76
CA GLU A 119 14.63 3.18 2.93
C GLU A 119 13.43 2.26 3.17
N PRO A 120 13.66 1.01 3.61
CA PRO A 120 12.57 0.07 3.89
C PRO A 120 11.80 0.44 5.15
N SER A 121 10.56 -0.02 5.22
CA SER A 121 9.69 0.12 6.39
C SER A 121 10.38 -0.24 7.70
N LEU A 122 10.19 0.56 8.76
CA LEU A 122 10.80 0.48 10.09
C LEU A 122 12.32 0.73 10.15
N ALA A 123 12.94 1.12 9.03
CA ALA A 123 14.36 1.48 8.95
C ALA A 123 14.58 2.78 8.16
N GLU A 124 13.61 3.68 8.17
CA GLU A 124 13.61 4.96 7.45
C GLU A 124 14.39 6.04 8.24
N TRP A 125 15.67 5.76 8.55
CA TRP A 125 16.47 6.60 9.45
C TRP A 125 16.75 7.99 8.90
N ASN A 126 17.16 8.06 7.63
CA ASN A 126 17.51 9.31 6.96
C ASN A 126 16.25 10.07 6.55
N SER A 127 15.23 9.38 6.05
CA SER A 127 13.98 9.94 5.57
C SER A 127 13.21 10.60 6.71
N SER A 128 13.00 9.88 7.80
CA SER A 128 12.31 10.41 8.99
C SER A 128 13.06 11.58 9.62
N TRP A 129 14.41 11.50 9.67
CA TRP A 129 15.23 12.60 10.16
C TRP A 129 15.10 13.84 9.28
N ALA A 130 15.18 13.69 7.94
CA ALA A 130 15.09 14.81 7.00
C ALA A 130 13.74 15.54 7.10
N GLU A 131 12.65 14.78 7.25
CA GLU A 131 11.30 15.34 7.41
C GLU A 131 11.12 16.06 8.75
N ALA A 132 11.56 15.44 9.85
CA ALA A 132 11.54 16.06 11.17
C ALA A 132 12.39 17.33 11.24
N ASP A 133 13.57 17.32 10.61
CA ASP A 133 14.45 18.48 10.56
C ASP A 133 13.85 19.64 9.75
N PHE A 134 13.19 19.33 8.62
CA PHE A 134 12.43 20.32 7.85
C PHE A 134 11.35 20.98 8.71
N LEU A 135 10.57 20.20 9.48
CA LEU A 135 9.51 20.72 10.35
C LEU A 135 10.10 21.52 11.53
N ARG A 136 11.17 21.04 12.15
CA ARG A 136 11.89 21.76 13.22
C ARG A 136 12.36 23.14 12.75
N ALA A 137 12.95 23.19 11.54
CA ALA A 137 13.39 24.45 10.93
C ALA A 137 12.24 25.42 10.63
N ASN A 138 10.99 24.92 10.64
CA ASN A 138 9.77 25.72 10.46
C ASN A 138 8.99 25.97 11.78
N GLY A 139 9.62 25.67 12.94
CA GLY A 139 9.13 26.04 14.26
C GLY A 139 8.28 24.96 14.95
N PHE A 140 8.34 23.72 14.51
CA PHE A 140 7.69 22.60 15.19
C PHE A 140 8.60 22.00 16.27
N THR A 141 8.00 21.59 17.37
CA THR A 141 8.64 20.74 18.39
C THR A 141 8.49 19.27 17.97
N ILE A 142 9.56 18.48 18.06
CA ILE A 142 9.60 17.09 17.60
C ILE A 142 9.68 16.14 18.79
N GLU A 143 8.76 15.17 18.83
CA GLU A 143 8.73 14.05 19.78
C GLU A 143 8.93 12.73 19.01
N TRP A 144 10.02 12.01 19.30
CA TRP A 144 10.40 10.77 18.63
C TRP A 144 9.86 9.51 19.29
N GLY A 145 9.79 8.42 18.54
CA GLY A 145 9.48 7.10 19.07
C GLY A 145 7.99 6.83 19.26
N SER A 146 7.14 7.49 18.48
CA SER A 146 5.68 7.31 18.56
C SER A 146 5.27 5.85 18.40
N GLY A 147 4.44 5.36 19.34
CA GLY A 147 4.00 3.97 19.33
C GLY A 147 5.10 2.93 19.56
N GLY A 148 6.29 3.34 20.05
CA GLY A 148 7.46 2.47 20.23
C GLY A 148 8.26 2.23 18.95
N MET A 149 7.99 2.98 17.89
CA MET A 149 8.68 2.88 16.59
C MET A 149 9.74 3.98 16.47
N PRO A 150 11.04 3.65 16.39
CA PRO A 150 12.11 4.65 16.42
C PRO A 150 12.04 5.70 15.32
N THR A 151 11.62 5.33 14.12
CA THR A 151 11.52 6.24 12.97
C THR A 151 10.21 7.03 12.91
N ALA A 152 9.23 6.73 13.79
CA ALA A 152 8.01 7.50 13.92
C ALA A 152 8.17 8.70 14.87
N PHE A 153 7.58 9.84 14.52
CA PHE A 153 7.63 11.05 15.35
C PHE A 153 6.33 11.86 15.29
N VAL A 154 6.13 12.74 16.25
CA VAL A 154 5.09 13.77 16.22
C VAL A 154 5.75 15.13 16.24
N ALA A 155 5.41 15.97 15.26
CA ALA A 155 5.81 17.36 15.23
C ALA A 155 4.61 18.26 15.56
N THR A 156 4.75 19.16 16.54
CA THR A 156 3.67 20.00 17.03
C THR A 156 3.99 21.48 16.87
N PHE A 157 3.05 22.24 16.32
CA PHE A 157 3.05 23.69 16.29
C PHE A 157 1.71 24.20 16.81
N SER A 158 1.71 25.15 17.76
CA SER A 158 0.50 25.73 18.34
C SER A 158 0.55 27.25 18.33
N ASN A 159 -0.61 27.89 18.17
CA ASN A 159 -0.78 29.34 18.24
C ASN A 159 -2.10 29.69 18.93
N GLY A 160 -2.13 30.81 19.67
CA GLY A 160 -3.33 31.28 20.35
C GLY A 160 -3.90 30.30 21.36
N THR A 161 -5.20 30.00 21.27
CA THR A 161 -5.90 29.04 22.16
C THR A 161 -5.49 27.59 21.93
N GLY A 162 -4.76 27.28 20.87
CA GLY A 162 -4.37 25.92 20.50
C GLY A 162 -5.50 25.05 19.93
N LYS A 163 -6.67 25.60 19.65
CA LYS A 163 -7.83 24.88 19.08
C LYS A 163 -8.32 25.56 17.79
N PRO A 164 -8.80 24.75 16.78
CA PRO A 164 -8.86 23.28 16.75
C PRO A 164 -7.47 22.63 16.57
N VAL A 165 -7.39 21.29 16.76
CA VAL A 165 -6.17 20.48 16.56
C VAL A 165 -6.32 19.68 15.28
N ILE A 166 -5.51 20.01 14.28
CA ILE A 166 -5.55 19.36 12.96
C ILE A 166 -4.31 18.50 12.75
N GLY A 167 -4.53 17.24 12.34
CA GLY A 167 -3.47 16.28 12.07
C GLY A 167 -3.12 16.16 10.59
N PHE A 168 -1.82 15.91 10.30
CA PHE A 168 -1.28 15.51 9.00
C PHE A 168 -0.50 14.23 9.12
N SER A 169 -0.42 13.44 8.04
CA SER A 169 0.49 12.29 7.93
C SER A 169 1.56 12.54 6.88
N GLY A 170 2.81 12.20 7.19
CA GLY A 170 3.89 12.06 6.24
C GLY A 170 4.39 10.63 6.25
N GLU A 171 4.41 9.99 5.10
CA GLU A 171 4.96 8.66 4.88
C GLU A 171 6.27 8.78 4.12
N TYR A 172 7.19 7.82 4.32
CA TYR A 172 8.53 7.92 3.73
C TYR A 172 9.21 6.54 3.49
N ASP A 173 8.49 5.44 3.65
CA ASP A 173 9.02 4.11 3.38
C ASP A 173 8.95 3.75 1.89
N ALA A 174 9.91 2.92 1.45
CA ALA A 174 10.08 2.49 0.07
C ALA A 174 9.86 0.98 -0.09
N LEU A 175 9.55 0.57 -1.32
CA LEU A 175 9.27 -0.80 -1.71
C LEU A 175 10.51 -1.52 -2.26
N PRO A 176 10.72 -2.81 -1.92
CA PRO A 176 11.81 -3.60 -2.45
C PRO A 176 11.64 -3.90 -3.94
N GLY A 177 12.76 -3.96 -4.68
CA GLY A 177 12.79 -4.36 -6.07
C GLY A 177 12.30 -3.30 -7.06
N LEU A 178 12.10 -2.07 -6.62
CA LEU A 178 11.55 -0.97 -7.43
C LEU A 178 12.52 0.21 -7.60
N SER A 179 13.84 0.00 -7.39
CA SER A 179 14.82 1.02 -7.72
C SER A 179 14.75 1.41 -9.19
N GLN A 180 15.00 2.67 -9.49
CA GLN A 180 14.90 3.21 -10.83
C GLN A 180 15.85 4.39 -10.99
N GLU A 181 16.41 4.55 -12.17
CA GLU A 181 17.18 5.73 -12.52
C GLU A 181 16.29 6.98 -12.58
N LYS A 182 16.76 8.06 -11.96
CA LYS A 182 16.03 9.34 -11.84
C LYS A 182 15.62 9.86 -13.22
N GLY A 183 14.33 10.11 -13.41
CA GLY A 183 13.79 10.74 -14.62
C GLY A 183 13.90 9.90 -15.90
N ASN A 184 14.28 8.64 -15.81
CA ASN A 184 14.36 7.76 -16.97
C ASN A 184 12.97 7.13 -17.26
N PRO A 185 12.36 7.37 -18.45
CA PRO A 185 11.06 6.80 -18.81
C PRO A 185 11.16 5.36 -19.33
N GLN A 186 12.33 4.72 -19.21
CA GLN A 186 12.57 3.31 -19.50
C GLN A 186 12.90 2.59 -18.19
N HIS A 187 12.59 1.28 -18.12
CA HIS A 187 12.97 0.48 -16.96
C HIS A 187 14.50 0.41 -16.85
N SER A 188 15.06 1.11 -15.86
CA SER A 188 16.49 1.20 -15.61
C SER A 188 16.76 1.06 -14.10
N PRO A 189 16.64 -0.17 -13.55
CA PRO A 189 16.81 -0.41 -12.13
C PRO A 189 18.27 -0.37 -11.71
N LEU A 190 18.52 0.01 -10.45
CA LEU A 190 19.80 -0.21 -9.80
C LEU A 190 19.86 -1.68 -9.36
N VAL A 191 20.83 -2.41 -9.91
CA VAL A 191 21.00 -3.85 -9.66
C VAL A 191 22.11 -4.07 -8.66
N TYR A 192 21.80 -4.79 -7.59
CA TYR A 192 22.78 -5.21 -6.58
C TYR A 192 23.15 -6.67 -6.83
N HIS A 193 24.39 -6.90 -7.26
CA HIS A 193 24.94 -8.23 -7.52
C HIS A 193 25.62 -8.79 -6.28
N HIS A 194 24.87 -9.16 -5.25
CA HIS A 194 25.42 -9.92 -4.11
C HIS A 194 25.57 -11.40 -4.46
N ASP A 195 24.73 -11.89 -5.36
CA ASP A 195 24.77 -13.24 -5.91
C ASP A 195 24.67 -13.14 -7.44
N PRO A 196 25.66 -13.64 -8.20
CA PRO A 196 25.64 -13.59 -9.66
C PRO A 196 24.49 -14.42 -10.28
N TYR A 197 23.94 -15.37 -9.55
CA TYR A 197 22.82 -16.21 -10.01
C TYR A 197 21.44 -15.64 -9.65
N ALA A 198 21.37 -14.73 -8.70
CA ALA A 198 20.12 -14.12 -8.22
C ALA A 198 20.31 -12.62 -7.95
N PRO A 199 20.56 -11.79 -8.99
CA PRO A 199 20.69 -10.35 -8.81
C PRO A 199 19.39 -9.77 -8.26
N THR A 200 19.50 -8.86 -7.30
CA THR A 200 18.35 -8.16 -6.72
C THR A 200 18.35 -6.70 -7.09
N TYR A 201 17.19 -6.13 -7.30
CA TYR A 201 16.99 -4.70 -7.46
C TYR A 201 16.89 -4.02 -6.08
N GLY A 202 17.33 -2.75 -6.01
CA GLY A 202 17.22 -1.96 -4.78
C GLY A 202 15.80 -1.50 -4.48
N PHE A 203 15.66 -0.78 -3.38
CA PHE A 203 14.40 -0.15 -3.00
C PHE A 203 14.09 1.07 -3.87
N GLY A 204 12.80 1.39 -4.03
CA GLY A 204 12.34 2.57 -4.74
C GLY A 204 10.95 3.00 -4.28
N HIS A 205 10.65 4.30 -4.42
CA HIS A 205 9.35 4.88 -4.03
C HIS A 205 8.25 4.59 -5.06
N GLY A 206 7.92 3.30 -5.23
CA GLY A 206 6.89 2.81 -6.14
C GLY A 206 5.45 3.14 -5.71
N CYS A 207 5.26 3.71 -4.52
CA CYS A 207 3.99 4.26 -4.02
C CYS A 207 4.02 5.79 -3.87
N GLY A 208 5.19 6.43 -4.07
CA GLY A 208 5.33 7.88 -4.04
C GLY A 208 5.36 8.50 -2.64
N HIS A 209 5.73 7.74 -1.59
CA HIS A 209 5.80 8.22 -0.22
C HIS A 209 6.81 9.36 -0.02
N ASN A 210 7.86 9.45 -0.86
CA ASN A 210 8.75 10.61 -0.91
C ASN A 210 7.99 11.91 -1.19
N ALA A 211 7.03 11.87 -2.14
CA ALA A 211 6.18 13.02 -2.46
C ALA A 211 5.12 13.25 -1.38
N LEU A 212 4.57 12.16 -0.82
CA LEU A 212 3.54 12.20 0.22
C LEU A 212 4.06 12.93 1.45
N GLY A 213 5.20 12.51 2.00
CA GLY A 213 5.79 13.13 3.17
C GLY A 213 6.19 14.57 2.92
N ALA A 214 6.89 14.85 1.79
CA ALA A 214 7.36 16.19 1.47
C ALA A 214 6.21 17.20 1.30
N ALA A 215 5.11 16.82 0.63
CA ALA A 215 3.96 17.68 0.43
C ALA A 215 3.22 17.97 1.75
N ALA A 216 3.02 16.94 2.57
CA ALA A 216 2.37 17.07 3.87
C ALA A 216 3.20 17.94 4.83
N ALA A 217 4.53 17.74 4.87
CA ALA A 217 5.44 18.60 5.66
C ALA A 217 5.44 20.04 5.16
N GLY A 218 5.43 20.24 3.83
CA GLY A 218 5.29 21.55 3.20
C GLY A 218 3.98 22.24 3.58
N ALA A 219 2.86 21.53 3.54
CA ALA A 219 1.54 22.03 3.93
C ALA A 219 1.47 22.40 5.42
N ALA A 220 2.00 21.54 6.31
CA ALA A 220 2.06 21.81 7.74
C ALA A 220 2.89 23.07 8.05
N ALA A 221 4.06 23.21 7.42
CA ALA A 221 4.93 24.38 7.58
C ALA A 221 4.29 25.67 7.03
N ALA A 222 3.62 25.60 5.86
CA ALA A 222 2.90 26.72 5.27
C ALA A 222 1.73 27.18 6.13
N THR A 223 0.96 26.21 6.66
CA THR A 223 -0.14 26.49 7.58
C THR A 223 0.38 27.17 8.85
N ALA A 224 1.45 26.65 9.48
CA ALA A 224 2.07 27.25 10.66
C ALA A 224 2.57 28.67 10.37
N ALA A 225 3.13 28.92 9.18
CA ALA A 225 3.53 30.27 8.75
C ALA A 225 2.32 31.21 8.62
N ALA A 226 1.22 30.75 8.01
CA ALA A 226 -0.02 31.51 7.90
C ALA A 226 -0.62 31.81 9.28
N MET A 227 -0.63 30.82 10.19
CA MET A 227 -1.09 31.01 11.58
C MET A 227 -0.34 32.13 12.27
N ARG A 228 0.99 32.14 12.18
CA ARG A 228 1.81 33.24 12.73
C ARG A 228 1.50 34.59 12.09
N ALA A 229 1.43 34.62 10.76
CA ALA A 229 1.25 35.88 10.00
C ALA A 229 -0.13 36.49 10.17
N ARG A 230 -1.14 35.68 10.44
CA ARG A 230 -2.55 36.11 10.53
C ARG A 230 -3.15 35.92 11.93
N ASN A 231 -2.32 35.55 12.91
CA ASN A 231 -2.71 35.29 14.30
C ASN A 231 -3.91 34.33 14.40
N LEU A 232 -3.86 33.19 13.66
CA LEU A 232 -4.92 32.19 13.71
C LEU A 232 -4.70 31.26 14.91
N ASP A 233 -5.76 31.00 15.63
CA ASP A 233 -5.77 29.99 16.70
C ASP A 233 -5.70 28.58 16.13
N GLY A 234 -5.08 27.67 16.86
CA GLY A 234 -5.06 26.25 16.54
C GLY A 234 -3.77 25.53 16.88
N THR A 235 -3.78 24.24 16.63
CA THR A 235 -2.61 23.35 16.72
C THR A 235 -2.52 22.51 15.47
N ILE A 236 -1.33 22.47 14.88
CA ILE A 236 -0.97 21.53 13.81
C ILE A 236 -0.14 20.42 14.44
N LYS A 237 -0.58 19.17 14.24
CA LYS A 237 0.18 17.98 14.57
C LYS A 237 0.53 17.23 13.30
N PHE A 238 1.79 17.09 13.02
CA PHE A 238 2.29 16.28 11.93
C PHE A 238 2.84 14.96 12.49
N PHE A 239 2.41 13.86 11.89
CA PHE A 239 2.80 12.52 12.27
C PHE A 239 3.73 11.94 11.20
N GLY A 240 5.03 11.87 11.49
CA GLY A 240 5.98 11.12 10.68
C GLY A 240 5.68 9.63 10.83
N SER A 241 5.17 9.05 9.76
CA SER A 241 4.54 7.73 9.76
C SER A 241 5.41 6.71 9.06
N THR A 242 6.00 5.82 9.85
CA THR A 242 6.81 4.68 9.39
C THR A 242 5.94 3.54 8.89
N ALA A 243 6.48 2.67 8.05
CA ALA A 243 6.00 1.33 7.73
C ALA A 243 4.54 1.27 7.21
N GLU A 244 4.16 2.20 6.33
CA GLU A 244 2.85 2.14 5.67
C GLU A 244 2.74 0.90 4.77
N GLU A 245 3.78 0.59 3.99
CA GLU A 245 3.81 -0.54 3.06
C GLU A 245 3.67 -1.92 3.73
N GLN A 246 3.95 -2.00 5.02
CA GLN A 246 3.65 -3.18 5.84
C GLN A 246 2.28 -3.10 6.52
N LEU A 247 1.59 -1.96 6.41
CA LEU A 247 0.31 -1.66 7.06
C LEU A 247 0.36 -1.84 8.59
N VAL A 248 1.40 -1.33 9.22
CA VAL A 248 1.64 -1.52 10.65
C VAL A 248 1.88 -0.23 11.41
N GLY A 249 2.47 0.77 10.77
CA GLY A 249 2.91 1.98 11.46
C GLY A 249 1.79 2.74 12.15
N LYS A 250 0.79 3.17 11.39
CA LYS A 250 -0.35 3.94 11.94
C LYS A 250 -1.27 3.07 12.79
N SER A 251 -1.44 1.78 12.49
CA SER A 251 -2.25 0.88 13.31
C SER A 251 -1.68 0.68 14.72
N VAL A 252 -0.34 0.58 14.84
CA VAL A 252 0.37 0.55 16.12
C VAL A 252 0.25 1.89 16.85
N ALA A 253 0.43 3.00 16.14
CA ALA A 253 0.31 4.34 16.72
C ALA A 253 -1.13 4.65 17.20
N VAL A 254 -2.17 4.21 16.46
CA VAL A 254 -3.57 4.29 16.91
C VAL A 254 -3.79 3.46 18.17
N ARG A 255 -3.31 2.23 18.20
CA ARG A 255 -3.38 1.36 19.39
C ARG A 255 -2.71 2.00 20.60
N ALA A 256 -1.60 2.70 20.40
CA ALA A 256 -0.89 3.46 21.44
C ALA A 256 -1.58 4.78 21.82
N GLY A 257 -2.63 5.19 21.09
CA GLY A 257 -3.39 6.42 21.35
C GLY A 257 -2.71 7.70 20.88
N VAL A 258 -1.76 7.62 19.95
CA VAL A 258 -0.98 8.76 19.44
C VAL A 258 -1.86 9.84 18.79
N TYR A 259 -2.96 9.45 18.15
CA TYR A 259 -3.89 10.35 17.44
C TYR A 259 -5.02 10.92 18.31
N LYS A 260 -5.00 10.67 19.63
CA LYS A 260 -6.03 11.20 20.53
C LYS A 260 -6.02 12.73 20.60
N GLY A 261 -7.21 13.31 20.67
CA GLY A 261 -7.40 14.75 20.84
C GLY A 261 -7.33 15.60 19.58
N LEU A 262 -7.23 14.98 18.40
CA LEU A 262 -7.40 15.66 17.11
C LEU A 262 -8.89 16.01 16.89
N ASP A 263 -9.11 17.13 16.21
CA ASP A 263 -10.45 17.57 15.77
C ASP A 263 -10.74 17.14 14.33
N ALA A 264 -9.72 17.08 13.46
CA ALA A 264 -9.76 16.53 12.11
C ALA A 264 -8.38 16.02 11.71
N PHE A 265 -8.35 15.15 10.70
CA PHE A 265 -7.13 14.60 10.10
C PHE A 265 -7.17 14.79 8.59
N VAL A 266 -6.11 15.35 8.02
CA VAL A 266 -6.00 15.65 6.59
C VAL A 266 -4.84 14.87 6.01
N ASP A 267 -5.13 14.11 4.96
CA ASP A 267 -4.20 13.18 4.34
C ASP A 267 -4.30 13.24 2.81
N TRP A 268 -3.30 12.70 2.14
CA TRP A 268 -3.31 12.59 0.70
C TRP A 268 -2.53 11.35 0.24
N HIS A 269 -2.73 10.95 -1.00
CA HIS A 269 -1.95 9.87 -1.59
C HIS A 269 -1.66 10.14 -3.07
N PRO A 270 -0.40 9.96 -3.54
CA PRO A 270 -0.08 10.00 -4.96
C PRO A 270 -0.90 8.97 -5.76
N GLY A 271 -1.43 9.40 -6.91
CA GLY A 271 -2.28 8.57 -7.76
C GLY A 271 -2.21 8.98 -9.23
N SER A 272 -3.20 8.61 -10.03
CA SER A 272 -3.29 8.96 -11.45
C SER A 272 -4.32 10.06 -11.76
N SER A 273 -4.97 10.61 -10.73
CA SER A 273 -5.99 11.67 -10.89
C SER A 273 -5.91 12.69 -9.77
N ASN A 274 -6.30 13.92 -10.05
CA ASN A 274 -6.51 14.95 -9.03
C ASN A 274 -7.95 14.82 -8.54
N SER A 275 -8.15 14.16 -7.41
CA SER A 275 -9.49 13.79 -6.94
C SER A 275 -9.55 13.65 -5.43
N THR A 276 -10.75 13.69 -4.88
CA THR A 276 -11.01 13.35 -3.49
C THR A 276 -12.24 12.46 -3.38
N SER A 277 -12.33 11.64 -2.33
CA SER A 277 -13.43 10.69 -2.14
C SER A 277 -13.58 10.30 -0.69
N TRP A 278 -14.82 10.09 -0.24
CA TRP A 278 -15.12 9.48 1.05
C TRP A 278 -15.36 7.97 0.96
N ALA A 279 -14.90 7.35 -0.14
CA ALA A 279 -14.97 5.89 -0.33
C ALA A 279 -14.19 5.14 0.75
N SER A 280 -14.62 3.92 1.03
CA SER A 280 -13.91 3.00 1.91
C SER A 280 -12.67 2.41 1.23
N SER A 281 -11.81 1.73 1.99
CA SER A 281 -10.75 0.84 1.52
C SER A 281 -11.01 -0.59 2.00
N ASN A 282 -10.14 -1.54 1.68
CA ASN A 282 -10.20 -2.87 2.29
C ASN A 282 -9.58 -2.87 3.68
N ALA A 283 -10.18 -3.66 4.60
CA ALA A 283 -9.49 -4.18 5.76
C ALA A 283 -8.51 -5.28 5.33
N MET A 284 -7.41 -5.45 6.05
CA MET A 284 -6.38 -6.42 5.67
C MET A 284 -5.68 -7.04 6.87
N TYR A 285 -5.31 -8.31 6.74
CA TYR A 285 -4.29 -8.97 7.55
C TYR A 285 -3.03 -9.21 6.72
N SER A 286 -1.88 -8.95 7.32
CA SER A 286 -0.54 -9.28 6.84
C SER A 286 0.00 -10.44 7.69
N ILE A 287 0.31 -11.60 7.07
CA ILE A 287 0.61 -12.83 7.79
C ILE A 287 1.84 -13.52 7.17
N ALA A 288 2.88 -13.74 7.98
CA ALA A 288 4.03 -14.54 7.58
C ALA A 288 3.93 -15.96 8.11
N PHE A 289 4.12 -16.92 7.23
CA PHE A 289 4.16 -18.36 7.55
C PHE A 289 5.59 -18.88 7.44
N HIS A 290 5.97 -19.71 8.39
CA HIS A 290 7.29 -20.32 8.46
C HIS A 290 7.12 -21.82 8.56
N PHE A 291 7.74 -22.53 7.62
CA PHE A 291 7.77 -23.99 7.61
C PHE A 291 9.15 -24.45 8.08
N LEU A 292 9.16 -25.32 9.08
CA LEU A 292 10.34 -25.86 9.70
C LEU A 292 10.42 -27.36 9.35
N GLY A 293 11.57 -27.78 8.86
CA GLY A 293 11.82 -29.15 8.40
C GLY A 293 13.24 -29.59 8.71
N THR A 294 13.71 -30.56 7.98
CA THR A 294 15.07 -31.11 8.12
C THR A 294 15.86 -30.83 6.84
N ASP A 295 17.12 -30.48 7.01
CA ASP A 295 18.07 -30.37 5.90
C ASP A 295 18.45 -31.74 5.34
N GLY A 296 19.01 -31.73 4.15
CA GLY A 296 19.48 -32.96 3.50
C GLY A 296 19.95 -32.71 2.08
N HIS A 297 20.60 -33.69 1.51
CA HIS A 297 21.06 -33.68 0.14
C HIS A 297 19.92 -34.07 -0.82
N GLY A 298 19.65 -33.24 -1.86
CA GLY A 298 18.58 -33.47 -2.82
C GLY A 298 18.61 -34.84 -3.53
N GLY A 299 19.80 -35.46 -3.64
CA GLY A 299 19.95 -36.83 -4.16
C GLY A 299 19.61 -37.96 -3.18
N SER A 300 19.31 -37.63 -1.92
CA SER A 300 18.94 -38.62 -0.87
C SER A 300 17.76 -38.08 -0.03
N PRO A 301 16.57 -37.90 -0.62
CA PRO A 301 15.49 -37.13 -0.01
C PRO A 301 14.70 -37.88 1.08
N LEU A 302 14.84 -39.19 1.22
CA LEU A 302 13.95 -40.02 2.03
C LEU A 302 13.89 -39.67 3.52
N ALA A 303 14.93 -39.06 4.07
CA ALA A 303 14.98 -38.66 5.47
C ALA A 303 14.71 -37.16 5.67
N THR A 304 14.45 -36.40 4.60
CA THR A 304 14.27 -34.96 4.66
C THR A 304 12.81 -34.56 4.74
N ARG A 305 12.56 -33.35 5.26
CA ARG A 305 11.25 -32.69 5.28
C ARG A 305 11.39 -31.38 4.56
N ALA A 306 11.06 -31.39 3.25
CA ALA A 306 11.31 -30.28 2.33
C ALA A 306 10.39 -29.09 2.62
N THR A 307 10.92 -28.07 3.27
CA THR A 307 10.16 -26.86 3.62
C THR A 307 9.81 -26.03 2.38
N GLN A 308 10.58 -26.11 1.31
CA GLN A 308 10.28 -25.47 0.02
C GLN A 308 9.01 -26.06 -0.63
N ASP A 309 8.77 -27.36 -0.46
CA ASP A 309 7.57 -28.03 -0.97
C ASP A 309 6.34 -27.53 -0.19
N ALA A 310 6.49 -27.27 1.10
CA ALA A 310 5.41 -26.74 1.94
C ALA A 310 4.98 -25.34 1.50
N VAL A 311 5.90 -24.41 1.21
CA VAL A 311 5.52 -23.07 0.72
C VAL A 311 4.89 -23.14 -0.67
N THR A 312 5.36 -24.04 -1.53
CA THR A 312 4.77 -24.27 -2.87
C THR A 312 3.36 -24.84 -2.75
N ALA A 313 3.18 -25.88 -1.94
CA ALA A 313 1.88 -26.49 -1.69
C ALA A 313 0.88 -25.49 -1.09
N MET A 314 1.31 -24.68 -0.11
CA MET A 314 0.46 -23.64 0.48
C MET A 314 -0.02 -22.63 -0.56
N GLY A 315 0.88 -22.18 -1.45
CA GLY A 315 0.51 -21.27 -2.56
C GLY A 315 -0.56 -21.89 -3.45
N MET A 316 -0.38 -23.14 -3.87
CA MET A 316 -1.36 -23.86 -4.71
C MET A 316 -2.71 -24.05 -3.99
N LEU A 317 -2.71 -24.48 -2.73
CA LEU A 317 -3.94 -24.65 -1.95
C LEU A 317 -4.72 -23.33 -1.80
N THR A 318 -4.02 -22.22 -1.62
CA THR A 318 -4.65 -20.91 -1.54
C THR A 318 -5.30 -20.49 -2.87
N GLU A 319 -4.68 -20.81 -4.01
CA GLU A 319 -5.26 -20.55 -5.34
C GLU A 319 -6.51 -21.40 -5.60
N TYR A 320 -6.53 -22.68 -5.16
CA TYR A 320 -7.73 -23.52 -5.28
C TYR A 320 -8.90 -22.95 -4.48
N GLN A 321 -8.65 -22.42 -3.27
CA GLN A 321 -9.70 -21.75 -2.50
C GLN A 321 -10.25 -20.49 -3.20
N ARG A 322 -9.42 -19.79 -3.98
CA ARG A 322 -9.83 -18.57 -4.69
C ARG A 322 -11.01 -18.83 -5.62
N GLU A 323 -11.04 -19.96 -6.30
CA GLU A 323 -12.08 -20.28 -7.26
C GLU A 323 -13.41 -20.62 -6.58
N SER A 324 -13.37 -21.40 -5.49
CA SER A 324 -14.57 -22.00 -4.91
C SER A 324 -15.09 -21.35 -3.63
N ASP A 325 -14.26 -20.59 -2.92
CA ASP A 325 -14.57 -20.20 -1.53
C ASP A 325 -14.31 -18.72 -1.22
N HIS A 326 -13.57 -17.98 -2.06
CA HIS A 326 -13.33 -16.56 -1.83
C HIS A 326 -14.49 -15.71 -2.38
N ALA A 327 -14.92 -14.71 -1.60
CA ALA A 327 -15.86 -13.72 -2.12
C ALA A 327 -15.23 -12.91 -3.26
N HIS A 328 -16.03 -12.40 -4.19
CA HIS A 328 -15.54 -11.57 -5.30
C HIS A 328 -14.82 -10.29 -4.84
N THR A 329 -15.08 -9.85 -3.61
CA THR A 329 -14.43 -8.71 -2.95
C THR A 329 -13.07 -9.08 -2.35
N ALA A 330 -12.79 -10.35 -2.09
CA ALA A 330 -11.55 -10.81 -1.49
C ALA A 330 -10.34 -10.60 -2.42
N ARG A 331 -9.21 -10.22 -1.82
CA ARG A 331 -7.92 -10.15 -2.49
C ARG A 331 -6.87 -10.85 -1.64
N VAL A 332 -6.24 -11.85 -2.22
CA VAL A 332 -5.15 -12.62 -1.59
C VAL A 332 -3.92 -12.52 -2.46
N HIS A 333 -2.81 -12.12 -1.86
CA HIS A 333 -1.51 -12.01 -2.52
C HIS A 333 -0.46 -12.64 -1.62
N TYR A 334 0.60 -13.18 -2.21
CA TYR A 334 1.72 -13.69 -1.43
C TYR A 334 3.06 -13.49 -2.11
N ALA A 335 4.11 -13.55 -1.30
CA ALA A 335 5.50 -13.61 -1.75
C ALA A 335 6.24 -14.71 -0.98
N ILE A 336 6.93 -15.59 -1.70
CA ILE A 336 7.88 -16.52 -1.09
C ILE A 336 9.10 -15.71 -0.69
N ARG A 337 9.40 -15.65 0.61
CA ARG A 337 10.48 -14.85 1.18
C ARG A 337 11.79 -15.62 1.28
N GLN A 338 11.68 -16.91 1.52
CA GLN A 338 12.82 -17.81 1.66
C GLN A 338 12.37 -19.23 1.27
N SER A 339 13.15 -19.90 0.40
CA SER A 339 12.81 -21.21 -0.10
C SER A 339 14.05 -22.02 -0.55
N GLY A 340 15.19 -21.84 0.17
CA GLY A 340 16.47 -22.45 -0.19
C GLY A 340 17.31 -21.59 -1.13
N GLN A 341 18.58 -22.00 -1.34
CA GLN A 341 19.56 -21.25 -2.14
C GLN A 341 20.25 -22.11 -3.20
N ALA A 342 20.27 -23.42 -3.01
CA ALA A 342 20.90 -24.34 -3.95
C ALA A 342 20.01 -25.58 -4.16
N PRO A 343 19.90 -26.09 -5.41
CA PRO A 343 18.92 -27.15 -5.73
C PRO A 343 19.26 -28.51 -5.11
N ASN A 344 20.46 -28.72 -4.67
CA ASN A 344 20.93 -29.94 -4.01
C ASN A 344 20.91 -29.88 -2.46
N VAL A 345 20.39 -28.77 -1.87
CA VAL A 345 20.33 -28.58 -0.42
C VAL A 345 18.89 -28.29 -0.01
N PHE A 346 18.26 -29.19 0.74
CA PHE A 346 16.96 -28.92 1.35
C PHE A 346 17.10 -27.92 2.50
N PRO A 347 16.36 -26.81 2.51
CA PRO A 347 16.42 -25.86 3.60
C PRO A 347 15.66 -26.35 4.83
N THR A 348 16.18 -26.02 6.03
CA THR A 348 15.48 -26.29 7.30
C THR A 348 14.33 -25.32 7.58
N LEU A 349 14.31 -24.19 6.88
CA LEU A 349 13.32 -23.12 7.04
C LEU A 349 12.96 -22.54 5.67
N SER A 350 11.68 -22.49 5.37
CA SER A 350 11.11 -21.70 4.27
C SER A 350 10.00 -20.81 4.78
N SER A 351 9.77 -19.68 4.11
CA SER A 351 8.76 -18.72 4.52
C SER A 351 8.01 -18.12 3.35
N ILE A 352 6.71 -17.89 3.56
CA ILE A 352 5.81 -17.26 2.62
C ILE A 352 4.98 -16.20 3.37
N TRP A 353 4.79 -15.04 2.74
CA TRP A 353 4.11 -13.89 3.33
C TRP A 353 2.86 -13.55 2.54
N TYR A 354 1.73 -13.46 3.22
CA TYR A 354 0.40 -13.23 2.65
C TYR A 354 -0.18 -11.88 3.06
N PHE A 355 -0.90 -11.27 2.13
CA PHE A 355 -1.89 -10.22 2.39
C PHE A 355 -3.29 -10.78 2.10
N ALA A 356 -4.17 -10.71 3.11
CA ALA A 356 -5.57 -11.12 3.04
C ALA A 356 -6.47 -9.91 3.20
N ARG A 357 -7.10 -9.45 2.11
CA ARG A 357 -7.91 -8.22 2.05
C ARG A 357 -9.38 -8.51 1.84
N GLU A 358 -10.24 -7.80 2.59
CA GLU A 358 -11.70 -7.87 2.48
C GLU A 358 -12.35 -6.56 2.94
N GLY A 359 -13.63 -6.36 2.61
CA GLY A 359 -14.37 -5.11 2.86
C GLY A 359 -14.58 -4.75 4.33
N SER A 360 -14.29 -5.66 5.29
CA SER A 360 -14.37 -5.37 6.72
C SER A 360 -13.38 -6.23 7.54
N PRO A 361 -13.04 -5.83 8.78
CA PRO A 361 -12.16 -6.60 9.66
C PRO A 361 -12.63 -8.03 9.92
N ALA A 362 -13.94 -8.21 10.13
CA ALA A 362 -14.53 -9.52 10.39
C ALA A 362 -14.38 -10.46 9.17
N ARG A 363 -14.64 -9.95 7.96
CA ARG A 363 -14.47 -10.72 6.72
C ARG A 363 -12.99 -11.01 6.43
N ALA A 364 -12.11 -10.05 6.67
CA ALA A 364 -10.66 -10.24 6.56
C ALA A 364 -10.16 -11.32 7.54
N LYS A 365 -10.74 -11.39 8.75
CA LYS A 365 -10.44 -12.44 9.74
C LYS A 365 -10.83 -13.82 9.23
N VAL A 366 -12.03 -13.98 8.67
CA VAL A 366 -12.49 -15.24 8.07
C VAL A 366 -11.56 -15.69 6.95
N LEU A 367 -11.17 -14.75 6.07
CA LEU A 367 -10.24 -15.02 4.99
C LEU A 367 -8.87 -15.45 5.50
N MET A 368 -8.33 -14.78 6.53
CA MET A 368 -7.09 -15.15 7.20
C MET A 368 -7.15 -16.58 7.75
N ASP A 369 -8.25 -16.95 8.44
CA ASP A 369 -8.40 -18.29 9.02
C ASP A 369 -8.40 -19.40 7.96
N LYS A 370 -8.97 -19.12 6.78
CA LYS A 370 -8.91 -20.02 5.63
C LYS A 370 -7.48 -20.21 5.11
N ILE A 371 -6.72 -19.12 5.01
CA ILE A 371 -5.31 -19.17 4.60
C ILE A 371 -4.46 -19.95 5.61
N ILE A 372 -4.73 -19.80 6.92
CA ILE A 372 -4.05 -20.58 7.96
C ILE A 372 -4.30 -22.08 7.75
N LYS A 373 -5.53 -22.50 7.45
CA LYS A 373 -5.85 -23.90 7.14
C LYS A 373 -5.09 -24.44 5.93
N CYS A 374 -4.85 -23.62 4.90
CA CYS A 374 -4.00 -24.01 3.78
C CYS A 374 -2.56 -24.29 4.23
N GLY A 375 -2.03 -23.45 5.12
CA GLY A 375 -0.70 -23.66 5.70
C GLY A 375 -0.62 -24.93 6.54
N GLU A 376 -1.63 -25.23 7.36
CA GLU A 376 -1.73 -26.47 8.15
C GLU A 376 -1.77 -27.70 7.25
N ALA A 377 -2.58 -27.67 6.18
CA ALA A 377 -2.67 -28.74 5.20
C ALA A 377 -1.35 -28.96 4.45
N ALA A 378 -0.66 -27.88 4.07
CA ALA A 378 0.65 -27.96 3.43
C ALA A 378 1.71 -28.57 4.36
N ALA A 379 1.71 -28.18 5.64
CA ALA A 379 2.61 -28.74 6.63
C ALA A 379 2.36 -30.24 6.84
N MET A 380 1.08 -30.65 6.94
CA MET A 380 0.69 -32.05 7.08
C MET A 380 1.12 -32.87 5.86
N ALA A 381 0.90 -32.36 4.65
CA ALA A 381 1.23 -33.08 3.41
C ALA A 381 2.75 -33.28 3.22
N THR A 382 3.56 -32.35 3.69
CA THR A 382 5.03 -32.34 3.52
C THR A 382 5.77 -32.86 4.76
N GLY A 383 5.04 -33.17 5.85
CA GLY A 383 5.63 -33.58 7.12
C GLY A 383 6.50 -32.52 7.77
N THR A 384 6.26 -31.24 7.44
CA THR A 384 6.93 -30.09 8.06
C THR A 384 6.12 -29.55 9.24
N ARG A 385 6.71 -28.69 10.05
CA ARG A 385 6.00 -27.97 11.11
C ARG A 385 5.78 -26.52 10.69
N MET A 386 4.54 -26.04 10.80
CA MET A 386 4.19 -24.64 10.49
C MET A 386 4.14 -23.81 11.76
N GLN A 387 4.64 -22.57 11.63
CA GLN A 387 4.37 -21.46 12.54
C GLN A 387 3.91 -20.27 11.71
N TYR A 388 3.05 -19.43 12.26
CA TYR A 388 2.70 -18.18 11.59
C TYR A 388 2.78 -16.99 12.56
N ARG A 389 2.92 -15.79 11.97
CA ARG A 389 2.94 -14.54 12.69
C ARG A 389 2.10 -13.51 11.94
N ILE A 390 1.21 -12.82 12.67
CA ILE A 390 0.53 -11.64 12.15
C ILE A 390 1.55 -10.50 12.13
N MET A 391 1.84 -9.98 10.94
CA MET A 391 2.80 -8.92 10.70
C MET A 391 2.15 -7.55 10.73
N GLY A 392 0.86 -7.46 10.37
CA GLY A 392 0.07 -6.23 10.37
C GLY A 392 -1.42 -6.53 10.30
N GLY A 393 -2.23 -5.53 10.61
CA GLY A 393 -3.69 -5.64 10.49
C GLY A 393 -4.32 -4.26 10.57
N VAL A 394 -5.13 -3.92 9.56
CA VAL A 394 -5.77 -2.61 9.42
C VAL A 394 -7.25 -2.74 9.12
N TRP A 395 -8.04 -1.80 9.60
CA TRP A 395 -9.45 -1.65 9.27
C TRP A 395 -9.65 -1.16 7.82
N ASN A 396 -10.88 -1.21 7.34
CA ASN A 396 -11.31 -0.47 6.16
C ASN A 396 -11.49 1.02 6.50
N LYS A 397 -11.19 1.91 5.55
CA LYS A 397 -11.26 3.37 5.76
C LYS A 397 -12.70 3.86 5.97
N LEU A 398 -12.88 4.77 6.90
CA LEU A 398 -14.10 5.53 7.14
C LEU A 398 -13.90 6.98 6.64
N GLY A 399 -14.22 7.25 5.37
CA GLY A 399 -14.12 8.60 4.83
C GLY A 399 -15.16 9.54 5.47
N ASN A 400 -14.86 10.84 5.52
CA ASN A 400 -15.79 11.87 6.01
C ASN A 400 -16.29 12.70 4.81
N LYS A 401 -17.59 12.65 4.52
CA LYS A 401 -18.21 13.32 3.37
C LYS A 401 -18.01 14.83 3.45
N ARG A 402 -18.34 15.43 4.60
CA ARG A 402 -18.28 16.88 4.76
C ARG A 402 -16.86 17.44 4.60
N GLY A 403 -15.88 16.76 5.17
CA GLY A 403 -14.48 17.11 4.98
C GLY A 403 -14.02 16.92 3.53
N THR A 404 -14.49 15.88 2.86
CA THR A 404 -14.18 15.64 1.44
C THR A 404 -14.76 16.73 0.52
N GLU A 405 -15.98 17.20 0.80
CA GLU A 405 -16.59 18.32 0.10
C GLU A 405 -15.76 19.61 0.26
N LEU A 406 -15.27 19.90 1.47
CA LEU A 406 -14.36 21.02 1.71
C LEU A 406 -13.06 20.89 0.92
N MET A 407 -12.44 19.70 0.93
CA MET A 407 -11.23 19.44 0.16
C MET A 407 -11.46 19.65 -1.34
N ASN A 408 -12.57 19.11 -1.88
CA ASN A 408 -12.92 19.31 -3.29
C ASN A 408 -13.06 20.77 -3.66
N ALA A 409 -13.74 21.56 -2.84
CA ALA A 409 -13.91 22.99 -3.06
C ALA A 409 -12.54 23.72 -3.05
N ASN A 410 -11.63 23.35 -2.15
CA ASN A 410 -10.27 23.91 -2.13
C ASN A 410 -9.43 23.48 -3.32
N MET A 411 -9.54 22.22 -3.77
CA MET A 411 -8.87 21.78 -5.00
C MET A 411 -9.32 22.59 -6.21
N LEU A 412 -10.63 22.83 -6.36
CA LEU A 412 -11.20 23.64 -7.43
C LEU A 412 -10.75 25.11 -7.34
N GLN A 413 -10.66 25.68 -6.13
CA GLN A 413 -10.22 27.05 -5.90
C GLN A 413 -8.73 27.24 -6.23
N VAL A 414 -7.86 26.32 -5.82
CA VAL A 414 -6.42 26.34 -6.09
C VAL A 414 -6.13 26.06 -7.58
N GLY A 415 -6.95 25.22 -8.21
CA GLY A 415 -6.79 24.78 -9.60
C GLY A 415 -5.95 23.51 -9.75
N ALA A 416 -6.06 22.88 -10.91
CA ALA A 416 -5.33 21.66 -11.24
C ALA A 416 -3.83 21.92 -11.48
N PRO A 417 -2.95 20.91 -11.29
CA PRO A 417 -1.54 21.01 -11.63
C PRO A 417 -1.34 21.32 -13.11
N THR A 418 -0.37 22.19 -13.42
CA THR A 418 0.00 22.53 -14.80
C THR A 418 1.32 21.88 -15.15
N PHE A 419 1.31 21.04 -16.19
CA PHE A 419 2.47 20.30 -16.67
C PHE A 419 3.05 20.96 -17.92
N SER A 420 4.37 20.97 -18.04
CA SER A 420 5.06 21.40 -19.26
C SER A 420 4.87 20.39 -20.41
N ALA A 421 5.25 20.78 -21.62
CA ALA A 421 5.24 19.84 -22.76
C ALA A 421 6.20 18.66 -22.53
N GLU A 422 7.33 18.89 -21.84
CA GLU A 422 8.31 17.87 -21.48
C GLU A 422 7.75 16.90 -20.44
N ASP A 423 7.04 17.41 -19.42
CA ASP A 423 6.34 16.56 -18.45
C ASP A 423 5.33 15.65 -19.14
N GLN A 424 4.53 16.20 -20.05
CA GLN A 424 3.54 15.42 -20.79
C GLN A 424 4.19 14.39 -21.74
N ALA A 425 5.32 14.73 -22.34
CA ALA A 425 6.10 13.79 -23.17
C ALA A 425 6.66 12.65 -22.32
N PHE A 426 7.18 12.95 -21.11
CA PHE A 426 7.65 11.95 -20.16
C PHE A 426 6.50 11.03 -19.72
N GLY A 427 5.34 11.58 -19.36
CA GLY A 427 4.16 10.79 -18.98
C GLY A 427 3.70 9.84 -20.10
N LYS A 428 3.66 10.33 -21.34
CA LYS A 428 3.34 9.50 -22.51
C LYS A 428 4.39 8.41 -22.78
N ALA A 429 5.67 8.68 -22.52
CA ALA A 429 6.72 7.67 -22.66
C ALA A 429 6.56 6.56 -21.60
N LEU A 430 6.20 6.87 -20.37
CA LEU A 430 5.87 5.88 -19.34
C LEU A 430 4.65 5.04 -19.76
N GLN A 431 3.59 5.65 -20.28
CA GLN A 431 2.39 4.94 -20.75
C GLN A 431 2.72 4.01 -21.92
N ARG A 432 3.54 4.46 -22.86
CA ARG A 432 4.00 3.65 -24.00
C ARG A 432 4.75 2.41 -23.54
N SER A 433 5.59 2.52 -22.50
CA SER A 433 6.40 1.41 -21.99
C SER A 433 5.58 0.27 -21.42
N ASN A 434 4.33 0.50 -21.01
CA ASN A 434 3.42 -0.53 -20.49
C ASN A 434 2.20 -0.79 -21.38
N GLY A 435 2.16 -0.22 -22.59
CA GLY A 435 1.08 -0.42 -23.54
C GLY A 435 -0.22 0.32 -23.23
N SER A 436 -0.19 1.36 -22.38
CA SER A 436 -1.35 2.19 -22.07
C SER A 436 -1.55 3.32 -23.09
N ALA A 437 -2.75 3.90 -23.12
CA ALA A 437 -3.06 5.05 -23.97
C ALA A 437 -2.19 6.27 -23.55
N GLU A 438 -1.57 6.93 -24.52
CA GLU A 438 -0.63 8.04 -24.33
C GLU A 438 -1.38 9.36 -24.06
N THR A 439 -2.06 9.47 -22.93
CA THR A 439 -2.82 10.66 -22.52
C THR A 439 -1.97 11.66 -21.73
N GLY A 440 -0.84 11.23 -21.14
CA GLY A 440 -0.02 12.02 -20.23
C GLY A 440 -0.60 12.13 -18.82
N PHE A 441 -0.15 13.13 -18.07
CA PHE A 441 -0.65 13.43 -16.71
C PHE A 441 -1.98 14.16 -16.78
N ALA A 442 -2.91 13.85 -15.85
CA ALA A 442 -4.20 14.51 -15.77
C ALA A 442 -4.06 15.96 -15.28
N SER A 443 -4.49 16.93 -16.10
CA SER A 443 -4.45 18.36 -15.85
C SER A 443 -5.81 18.94 -15.45
N THR A 444 -6.74 18.12 -14.96
CA THR A 444 -8.05 18.50 -14.49
C THR A 444 -8.32 17.92 -13.12
N ILE A 445 -9.20 18.56 -12.35
CA ILE A 445 -9.73 17.98 -11.10
C ILE A 445 -10.96 17.16 -11.47
N SER A 446 -10.99 15.93 -10.98
CA SER A 446 -12.11 15.02 -11.21
C SER A 446 -13.36 15.52 -10.48
N GLU A 447 -14.52 15.33 -11.10
CA GLU A 447 -15.79 15.61 -10.48
C GLU A 447 -15.96 14.77 -9.21
N LEU A 448 -16.36 15.41 -8.10
CA LEU A 448 -16.69 14.72 -6.87
C LEU A 448 -18.02 13.98 -7.03
N ARG A 449 -17.99 12.67 -6.86
CA ARG A 449 -19.18 11.82 -6.92
C ARG A 449 -19.32 10.98 -5.66
N PRO A 450 -20.55 10.63 -5.26
CA PRO A 450 -20.76 9.64 -4.21
C PRO A 450 -20.02 8.32 -4.54
N PRO A 451 -19.36 7.69 -3.57
CA PRO A 451 -18.74 6.40 -3.80
C PRO A 451 -19.79 5.34 -4.16
N ALA A 452 -19.40 4.36 -4.95
CA ALA A 452 -20.26 3.22 -5.27
C ALA A 452 -20.71 2.53 -3.97
N THR A 453 -21.98 2.10 -3.95
CA THR A 453 -22.58 1.41 -2.79
C THR A 453 -21.94 0.05 -2.52
N VAL A 454 -21.32 -0.56 -3.54
CA VAL A 454 -20.55 -1.81 -3.42
C VAL A 454 -19.10 -1.50 -3.69
N PHE A 455 -18.25 -1.69 -2.69
CA PHE A 455 -16.82 -1.58 -2.84
C PHE A 455 -16.28 -2.84 -3.53
N MET A 456 -15.81 -2.69 -4.78
CA MET A 456 -15.40 -3.80 -5.66
C MET A 456 -13.90 -4.07 -5.65
N GLY A 457 -13.20 -3.68 -4.62
CA GLY A 457 -11.76 -3.86 -4.53
C GLY A 457 -11.02 -2.53 -4.41
N GLY A 458 -9.72 -2.59 -4.30
CA GLY A 458 -8.86 -1.44 -4.07
C GLY A 458 -7.76 -1.79 -3.09
N GLY A 459 -6.97 -0.79 -2.74
CA GLY A 459 -5.90 -0.90 -1.76
C GLY A 459 -6.42 -1.03 -0.32
N SER A 460 -5.48 -1.24 0.55
CA SER A 460 -5.60 -1.02 1.99
C SER A 460 -4.59 0.04 2.38
N THR A 461 -4.83 0.77 3.43
CA THR A 461 -3.90 1.74 4.01
C THR A 461 -4.07 1.75 5.52
N ASP A 462 -3.03 2.00 6.26
CA ASP A 462 -3.12 2.09 7.72
C ASP A 462 -3.66 3.45 8.22
N VAL A 463 -3.82 4.45 7.33
CA VAL A 463 -4.66 5.65 7.57
C VAL A 463 -6.11 5.26 7.91
N ALA A 464 -6.54 4.09 7.45
CA ALA A 464 -7.86 3.57 7.77
C ALA A 464 -8.10 3.49 9.28
N ASP A 465 -7.13 3.03 10.07
CA ASP A 465 -7.29 2.96 11.54
C ASP A 465 -7.43 4.35 12.18
N ILE A 466 -6.75 5.38 11.65
CA ILE A 466 -6.92 6.77 12.09
C ILE A 466 -8.35 7.23 11.82
N SER A 467 -8.91 6.88 10.66
CA SER A 467 -10.26 7.29 10.26
C SER A 467 -11.38 6.81 11.17
N TRP A 468 -11.12 5.82 12.03
CA TRP A 468 -12.02 5.36 13.10
C TRP A 468 -11.79 6.05 14.44
N GLN A 469 -10.80 6.95 14.54
CA GLN A 469 -10.51 7.74 15.73
C GLN A 469 -10.91 9.21 15.57
N VAL A 470 -10.85 9.72 14.36
CA VAL A 470 -11.03 11.14 14.04
C VAL A 470 -11.61 11.32 12.64
N PRO A 471 -12.47 12.35 12.39
CA PRO A 471 -12.90 12.68 11.04
C PRO A 471 -11.70 12.86 10.10
N THR A 472 -11.63 12.06 9.04
CA THR A 472 -10.47 11.98 8.14
C THR A 472 -10.86 12.37 6.73
N ILE A 473 -10.08 13.26 6.13
CA ILE A 473 -10.14 13.72 4.75
C ILE A 473 -8.97 13.11 4.00
N GLN A 474 -9.19 12.60 2.78
CA GLN A 474 -8.12 12.12 1.91
C GLN A 474 -8.37 12.56 0.47
N MET A 475 -7.30 13.00 -0.20
CA MET A 475 -7.33 13.34 -1.63
C MET A 475 -6.18 12.67 -2.38
N GLY A 476 -6.19 12.71 -3.71
CA GLY A 476 -5.10 12.28 -4.56
C GLY A 476 -4.71 13.33 -5.58
N THR A 477 -3.47 13.24 -6.08
CA THR A 477 -3.00 14.01 -7.23
C THR A 477 -2.54 13.11 -8.35
N ALA A 478 -2.52 13.63 -9.59
CA ALA A 478 -2.05 12.91 -10.77
C ALA A 478 -0.50 12.83 -10.78
N HIS A 479 0.07 12.15 -9.76
CA HIS A 479 1.50 11.96 -9.61
C HIS A 479 2.08 10.96 -10.60
N GLN A 480 1.25 10.11 -11.18
CA GLN A 480 1.61 9.22 -12.28
C GLN A 480 0.58 9.33 -13.41
N PRO A 481 0.97 9.04 -14.68
CA PRO A 481 0.02 9.04 -15.78
C PRO A 481 -1.00 7.90 -15.63
N ASP A 482 -2.23 8.13 -16.09
CA ASP A 482 -3.28 7.10 -16.05
C ASP A 482 -2.86 5.84 -16.84
N GLY A 483 -3.32 4.66 -16.35
CA GLY A 483 -2.94 3.37 -16.92
C GLY A 483 -1.55 2.87 -16.52
N THR A 484 -0.67 3.67 -15.92
CA THR A 484 0.51 3.17 -15.22
C THR A 484 0.10 2.60 -13.86
N LYS A 485 0.90 1.67 -13.32
CA LYS A 485 0.51 0.94 -12.12
C LYS A 485 1.21 1.50 -10.88
N ASN A 486 0.50 1.55 -9.75
CA ASN A 486 1.12 1.70 -8.45
C ASN A 486 2.01 0.49 -8.15
N HIS A 487 2.95 0.63 -7.23
CA HIS A 487 3.94 -0.39 -6.89
C HIS A 487 4.72 -0.86 -8.12
N SER A 488 5.16 0.09 -8.94
CA SER A 488 5.95 -0.18 -10.13
C SER A 488 7.06 0.85 -10.31
N TRP A 489 8.06 0.51 -11.12
CA TRP A 489 9.16 1.40 -11.48
C TRP A 489 8.67 2.71 -12.16
N HIS A 490 7.50 2.71 -12.81
CA HIS A 490 6.91 3.91 -13.41
C HIS A 490 6.65 4.99 -12.36
N HIS A 491 6.11 4.59 -11.22
CA HIS A 491 5.85 5.50 -10.12
C HIS A 491 7.18 6.01 -9.51
N THR A 492 8.15 5.12 -9.31
CA THR A 492 9.49 5.52 -8.85
C THR A 492 10.15 6.51 -9.81
N ALA A 493 10.05 6.28 -11.13
CA ALA A 493 10.59 7.18 -12.15
C ALA A 493 10.00 8.59 -12.06
N THR A 494 8.71 8.72 -11.72
CA THR A 494 8.04 10.02 -11.58
C THR A 494 8.45 10.73 -10.28
N GLY A 495 8.71 10.01 -9.20
CA GLY A 495 8.86 10.54 -7.85
C GLY A 495 9.92 11.64 -7.69
N ALA A 496 10.97 11.65 -8.51
CA ALA A 496 11.98 12.70 -8.55
C ALA A 496 12.06 13.42 -9.91
N HIS A 497 11.07 13.23 -10.79
CA HIS A 497 10.94 14.00 -12.04
C HIS A 497 10.18 15.31 -11.79
N HIS A 498 10.35 16.31 -12.67
CA HIS A 498 9.66 17.60 -12.56
C HIS A 498 8.14 17.44 -12.49
N ALA A 499 7.53 16.53 -13.24
CA ALA A 499 6.10 16.24 -13.15
C ALA A 499 5.67 15.79 -11.73
N GLY A 500 6.47 14.96 -11.06
CA GLY A 500 6.26 14.58 -9.66
C GLY A 500 6.35 15.78 -8.72
N HIS A 501 7.32 16.68 -8.94
CA HIS A 501 7.45 17.91 -8.15
C HIS A 501 6.24 18.84 -8.29
N VAL A 502 5.71 18.99 -9.51
CA VAL A 502 4.49 19.79 -9.78
C VAL A 502 3.31 19.29 -8.95
N THR A 503 3.10 17.98 -8.91
CA THR A 503 1.98 17.39 -8.16
C THR A 503 2.21 17.40 -6.65
N THR A 504 3.45 17.24 -6.18
CA THR A 504 3.84 17.40 -4.78
C THR A 504 3.51 18.81 -4.27
N LEU A 505 3.84 19.84 -5.04
CA LEU A 505 3.54 21.23 -4.67
C LEU A 505 2.03 21.53 -4.73
N ALA A 506 1.30 20.97 -5.70
CA ALA A 506 -0.16 21.09 -5.77
C ALA A 506 -0.82 20.43 -4.55
N ALA A 507 -0.38 19.23 -4.17
CA ALA A 507 -0.85 18.54 -2.96
C ALA A 507 -0.63 19.38 -1.70
N ALA A 508 0.58 19.95 -1.54
CA ALA A 508 0.88 20.84 -0.41
C ALA A 508 -0.09 22.03 -0.34
N LYS A 509 -0.44 22.64 -1.48
CA LYS A 509 -1.40 23.76 -1.55
C LYS A 509 -2.81 23.33 -1.17
N TYR A 510 -3.30 22.20 -1.68
CA TYR A 510 -4.63 21.69 -1.35
C TYR A 510 -4.78 21.37 0.14
N LEU A 511 -3.78 20.68 0.71
CA LEU A 511 -3.73 20.37 2.13
C LEU A 511 -3.69 21.62 3.00
N ALA A 512 -2.84 22.60 2.66
CA ALA A 512 -2.71 23.84 3.42
C ALA A 512 -3.98 24.70 3.34
N ALA A 513 -4.58 24.85 2.15
CA ALA A 513 -5.81 25.61 1.96
C ALA A 513 -6.98 25.00 2.76
N THR A 514 -7.14 23.67 2.70
CA THR A 514 -8.16 22.95 3.47
C THR A 514 -7.93 23.09 4.97
N THR A 515 -6.68 23.01 5.42
CA THR A 515 -6.37 23.15 6.85
C THR A 515 -6.62 24.58 7.36
N VAL A 516 -6.34 25.61 6.56
CA VAL A 516 -6.69 26.99 6.92
C VAL A 516 -8.21 27.13 7.08
N ASP A 517 -9.02 26.52 6.21
CA ASP A 517 -10.47 26.52 6.38
C ASP A 517 -10.91 25.80 7.65
N LEU A 518 -10.32 24.64 7.96
CA LEU A 518 -10.62 23.93 9.22
C LEU A 518 -10.26 24.74 10.46
N LEU A 519 -9.20 25.57 10.41
CA LEU A 519 -8.83 26.47 11.50
C LEU A 519 -9.79 27.66 11.64
N THR A 520 -10.39 28.14 10.54
CA THR A 520 -11.18 29.38 10.50
C THR A 520 -12.68 29.16 10.40
N GLN A 521 -13.14 27.93 10.09
CA GLN A 521 -14.55 27.57 9.95
C GLN A 521 -14.97 26.51 10.97
N PRO A 522 -15.21 26.86 12.23
CA PRO A 522 -15.53 25.89 13.30
C PRO A 522 -16.83 25.12 13.03
N THR A 523 -17.76 25.66 12.25
CA THR A 523 -19.01 24.98 11.85
C THR A 523 -18.74 23.75 11.00
N VAL A 524 -17.79 23.83 10.06
CA VAL A 524 -17.41 22.69 9.20
C VAL A 524 -16.79 21.57 10.06
N VAL A 525 -15.90 21.92 10.99
CA VAL A 525 -15.32 20.93 11.92
C VAL A 525 -16.40 20.28 12.80
N ALA A 526 -17.40 21.05 13.25
CA ALA A 526 -18.53 20.52 14.02
C ALA A 526 -19.37 19.53 13.16
N GLU A 527 -19.68 19.88 11.92
CA GLU A 527 -20.42 19.03 10.99
C GLU A 527 -19.67 17.73 10.66
N MET A 528 -18.36 17.80 10.46
CA MET A 528 -17.49 16.62 10.29
C MET A 528 -17.53 15.70 11.51
N LYS A 529 -17.48 16.26 12.71
CA LYS A 529 -17.55 15.51 13.97
C LYS A 529 -18.93 14.88 14.18
N ASP A 530 -19.99 15.56 13.85
CA ASP A 530 -21.36 15.04 13.92
C ASP A 530 -21.56 13.87 12.94
N GLU A 531 -21.07 13.98 11.71
CA GLU A 531 -21.07 12.88 10.76
C GLU A 531 -20.30 11.68 11.32
N PHE A 532 -19.10 11.91 11.81
CA PHE A 532 -18.23 10.88 12.39
C PHE A 532 -18.93 10.18 13.57
N ALA A 533 -19.50 10.94 14.50
CA ALA A 533 -20.21 10.41 15.67
C ALA A 533 -21.40 9.53 15.27
N ARG A 534 -22.20 9.97 14.27
CA ARG A 534 -23.33 9.16 13.77
C ARG A 534 -22.86 7.85 13.14
N ARG A 535 -21.79 7.88 12.34
CA ARG A 535 -21.27 6.71 11.62
C ARG A 535 -20.57 5.70 12.53
N THR A 536 -19.98 6.15 13.64
CA THR A 536 -19.27 5.29 14.59
C THR A 536 -20.10 4.89 15.82
N ALA A 537 -21.35 5.40 15.96
CA ALA A 537 -22.20 5.22 17.14
C ALA A 537 -22.38 3.75 17.56
N LYS A 538 -22.48 2.83 16.59
CA LYS A 538 -22.73 1.39 16.83
C LYS A 538 -21.48 0.53 16.67
N ILE A 539 -20.36 1.09 16.25
CA ILE A 539 -19.13 0.35 15.93
C ILE A 539 -18.02 0.85 16.80
N LYS A 540 -17.42 -0.07 17.57
CA LYS A 540 -16.22 0.23 18.37
C LYS A 540 -14.99 -0.32 17.65
N TRP A 541 -14.09 0.56 17.29
CA TRP A 541 -12.79 0.16 16.77
C TRP A 541 -12.02 -0.69 17.80
N LYS A 542 -11.44 -1.78 17.32
CA LYS A 542 -10.52 -2.62 18.07
C LYS A 542 -9.33 -2.95 17.17
N SER A 543 -8.12 -2.84 17.72
CA SER A 543 -6.92 -3.22 16.98
C SER A 543 -7.05 -4.65 16.42
N MET A 544 -6.67 -4.83 15.16
CA MET A 544 -6.58 -6.16 14.52
C MET A 544 -5.26 -6.87 14.87
N LEU A 545 -4.32 -6.15 15.49
CA LEU A 545 -3.06 -6.74 15.98
C LEU A 545 -3.30 -7.57 17.25
N PRO A 546 -2.63 -8.72 17.41
CA PRO A 546 -2.67 -9.51 18.64
C PRO A 546 -2.26 -8.70 19.88
N ASP A 547 -2.72 -9.11 21.07
CA ASP A 547 -2.38 -8.40 22.30
C ASP A 547 -0.88 -8.47 22.62
N ASP A 548 -0.22 -9.57 22.26
CA ASP A 548 1.21 -9.82 22.40
C ASP A 548 2.04 -9.44 21.15
N TYR A 549 1.47 -8.62 20.26
CA TYR A 549 2.13 -8.19 19.04
C TYR A 549 3.49 -7.55 19.31
N GLN A 550 4.51 -8.05 18.63
CA GLN A 550 5.88 -7.56 18.68
C GLN A 550 6.23 -6.86 17.37
N LEU A 551 6.64 -5.61 17.44
CA LEU A 551 7.14 -4.87 16.27
C LEU A 551 8.39 -5.55 15.71
N PRO A 552 8.49 -5.76 14.39
CA PRO A 552 9.68 -6.32 13.74
C PRO A 552 10.75 -5.23 13.52
N LEU A 553 11.19 -4.59 14.60
CA LEU A 553 12.13 -3.46 14.56
C LEU A 553 13.53 -3.88 14.07
N TYR A 554 14.23 -2.94 13.48
CA TYR A 554 15.66 -3.00 13.22
C TYR A 554 16.42 -2.18 14.27
N GLU A 555 17.68 -2.54 14.52
CA GLU A 555 18.55 -1.76 15.40
C GLU A 555 18.93 -0.44 14.74
N PRO A 556 18.63 0.71 15.38
CA PRO A 556 18.93 2.01 14.81
C PRO A 556 20.45 2.27 14.73
N PRO A 557 20.90 2.99 13.72
CA PRO A 557 22.28 3.46 13.67
C PRO A 557 22.61 4.36 14.88
N LYS A 558 23.85 4.28 15.38
CA LYS A 558 24.28 5.09 16.53
C LYS A 558 24.06 6.59 16.36
N TRP A 559 24.30 7.12 15.16
CA TRP A 559 24.08 8.52 14.85
C TRP A 559 22.61 8.94 15.02
N PHE A 560 21.67 8.05 14.66
CA PHE A 560 20.24 8.31 14.78
C PHE A 560 19.82 8.40 16.27
N LEU A 561 20.24 7.44 17.09
CA LEU A 561 19.99 7.45 18.53
C LEU A 561 20.59 8.69 19.21
N GLN A 562 21.82 9.09 18.83
CA GLN A 562 22.46 10.29 19.34
C GLN A 562 21.69 11.57 19.00
N ARG A 563 21.18 11.68 17.76
CA ARG A 563 20.46 12.87 17.30
C ARG A 563 19.02 12.96 17.83
N THR A 564 18.37 11.82 17.99
CA THR A 564 16.96 11.76 18.46
C THR A 564 16.85 11.68 19.98
N GLY A 565 17.92 11.32 20.67
CA GLY A 565 17.93 11.12 22.13
C GLY A 565 17.17 9.87 22.58
N GLN A 566 16.83 8.96 21.65
CA GLN A 566 16.09 7.74 21.98
C GLN A 566 16.98 6.69 22.65
N ALA A 567 16.41 5.97 23.62
CA ALA A 567 17.00 4.75 24.16
C ALA A 567 16.75 3.56 23.23
N TRP A 568 17.70 2.62 23.20
CA TRP A 568 17.53 1.37 22.50
C TRP A 568 17.79 0.16 23.39
N PRO A 569 16.97 -0.89 23.40
CA PRO A 569 15.65 -0.94 22.73
C PRO A 569 14.63 -0.01 23.35
N PRO A 570 13.52 0.31 22.64
CA PRO A 570 12.44 1.11 23.22
C PRO A 570 11.83 0.44 24.46
N PRO A 571 11.29 1.20 25.42
CA PRO A 571 10.64 0.63 26.60
C PRO A 571 9.59 -0.42 26.26
N GLY A 572 9.65 -1.59 26.90
CA GLY A 572 8.73 -2.70 26.67
C GLY A 572 9.02 -3.56 25.44
N VAL A 573 10.05 -3.25 24.67
CA VAL A 573 10.47 -4.03 23.51
C VAL A 573 11.60 -4.98 23.90
N THR A 574 11.43 -6.27 23.58
CA THR A 574 12.50 -7.27 23.72
C THR A 574 13.39 -7.26 22.48
N TRP A 575 14.68 -7.00 22.66
CA TRP A 575 15.68 -7.01 21.58
C TRP A 575 16.88 -7.90 21.94
N PRO A 576 17.44 -8.70 21.02
CA PRO A 576 16.84 -9.00 19.71
C PRO A 576 15.51 -9.74 19.84
N PRO A 577 14.62 -9.67 18.82
CA PRO A 577 13.37 -10.39 18.85
C PRO A 577 13.61 -11.89 18.98
N LYS A 578 12.71 -12.61 19.65
CA LYS A 578 12.82 -14.06 19.78
C LYS A 578 12.97 -14.68 18.39
N ARG A 579 14.05 -15.40 18.16
CA ARG A 579 14.25 -16.12 16.90
C ARG A 579 13.16 -17.19 16.76
N ILE A 580 12.68 -17.39 15.53
CA ILE A 580 11.92 -18.57 15.19
C ILE A 580 12.93 -19.72 15.21
N VAL A 581 13.02 -20.42 16.34
CA VAL A 581 13.95 -21.55 16.52
C VAL A 581 13.13 -22.81 16.66
N SER A 582 13.49 -23.81 15.91
CA SER A 582 13.00 -25.17 16.14
C SER A 582 13.69 -25.75 17.38
N THR A 583 13.09 -25.60 18.56
CA THR A 583 13.53 -26.32 19.78
C THR A 583 12.73 -27.60 19.99
N GLU A 584 11.71 -27.83 19.19
CA GLU A 584 10.89 -29.05 19.27
C GLU A 584 11.35 -30.07 18.22
N THR A 585 11.37 -31.30 18.59
CA THR A 585 11.60 -32.45 17.68
C THR A 585 10.66 -32.37 16.47
N ALA A 586 11.13 -32.77 15.30
CA ALA A 586 10.28 -32.92 14.12
C ALA A 586 9.01 -33.73 14.49
N PRO A 587 7.84 -33.40 13.92
CA PRO A 587 6.63 -34.17 14.19
C PRO A 587 6.89 -35.65 13.89
N ASP A 588 6.47 -36.54 14.80
CA ASP A 588 6.50 -37.97 14.57
C ASP A 588 5.50 -38.30 13.46
N LEU A 589 6.00 -38.60 12.29
CA LEU A 589 5.19 -38.94 11.11
C LEU A 589 4.85 -40.43 11.05
N GLY A 590 5.08 -41.16 12.14
CA GLY A 590 4.97 -42.59 12.15
C GLY A 590 6.16 -43.31 11.49
N PRO A 591 6.18 -44.61 11.47
CA PRO A 591 7.27 -45.39 10.88
C PRO A 591 7.40 -45.06 9.38
N ALA A 592 8.63 -44.92 8.92
CA ALA A 592 8.91 -44.79 7.49
C ALA A 592 8.24 -45.94 6.73
N LEU A 593 7.66 -45.66 5.58
CA LEU A 593 7.15 -46.71 4.70
C LEU A 593 8.25 -47.79 4.54
N PRO A 594 7.90 -49.10 4.65
CA PRO A 594 8.89 -50.13 4.44
C PRO A 594 9.53 -49.96 3.05
N PRO A 595 10.83 -50.24 2.90
CA PRO A 595 11.48 -50.13 1.62
C PRO A 595 10.70 -50.91 0.57
N ALA A 596 10.40 -50.29 -0.57
CA ALA A 596 9.79 -51.02 -1.66
C ALA A 596 10.70 -52.20 -2.03
N ASN A 597 10.20 -53.41 -1.89
CA ASN A 597 10.88 -54.59 -2.42
C ASN A 597 10.87 -54.47 -3.94
N LEU A 598 11.84 -53.78 -4.50
CA LEU A 598 12.09 -53.81 -5.93
C LEU A 598 12.66 -55.21 -6.28
N PRO A 599 12.14 -55.89 -7.28
CA PRO A 599 12.75 -57.13 -7.77
C PRO A 599 14.18 -56.83 -8.20
N PRO A 600 15.13 -57.75 -8.04
CA PRO A 600 16.50 -57.58 -8.51
C PRO A 600 16.48 -57.25 -10.01
N LEU A 601 17.27 -56.28 -10.39
CA LEU A 601 17.56 -55.99 -11.80
C LEU A 601 18.33 -57.20 -12.35
N GLU A 602 17.69 -58.01 -13.19
CA GLU A 602 18.37 -59.04 -13.99
C GLU A 602 19.15 -58.39 -15.14
#